data_6f65767fa25d5a2d6ec2d05a59874c73
#
_entry.id   6f65767fa25d5a2d6ec2d05a59874c73
#
_cell.length_a   1.000
_cell.length_b   1.000
_cell.length_c   1.000
_cell.angle_alpha   90.00
_cell.angle_beta   90.00
_cell.angle_gamma   90.00
#
_symmetry.space_group_name_H-M   'P 1'
#
loop_
_entity.id
_entity.type
_entity.pdbx_description
1 polymer ?
#
loop_
_entity_poly.entity_id
_entity_poly.type
_entity_poly.pdbx_seq_one_letter_code
_entity_poly.pdbx_strand_id
1 'polypeptide(L)'
;FDKVFIFNGSVRYRLLATFSGIREIHQYPLFTSKDIIFQTAKVFTENYVNKVLSTKTILNLSPEKVIKAKKTFEFKNDVKNIVLGISSSGETKRWGVENYINLAIKLNELKNCRFFIAAGKNDLEIINKFKKSEIGANCVSLENLTIQETLPIIKNCNFYIGNDSSFMHISSALGIKSIGIFVDSPAYSYSGYSDNIEAIVPEGE
;
A
#
# COMPACT_ATOMS: atom_id res chain seq x y z
N PHE A 1 -6.60 -21.45 22.38
CA PHE A 1 -5.84 -21.76 21.16
C PHE A 1 -4.79 -22.82 21.49
N ASP A 2 -4.65 -23.83 20.63
CA ASP A 2 -3.67 -24.91 20.85
C ASP A 2 -2.34 -24.61 20.15
N LYS A 3 -2.38 -23.76 19.12
CA LYS A 3 -1.24 -23.42 18.25
C LYS A 3 -1.21 -21.93 17.91
N VAL A 4 -0.01 -21.34 17.84
CA VAL A 4 0.21 -19.96 17.41
C VAL A 4 1.41 -19.85 16.44
N PHE A 5 1.27 -18.99 15.42
CA PHE A 5 2.33 -18.60 14.51
C PHE A 5 2.68 -17.13 14.76
N ILE A 6 3.93 -16.86 15.11
CA ILE A 6 4.41 -15.52 15.45
C ILE A 6 5.36 -15.05 14.34
N PHE A 7 4.86 -14.19 13.46
CA PHE A 7 5.62 -13.54 12.38
C PHE A 7 6.38 -12.32 12.92
N ASN A 8 7.15 -12.52 13.98
CA ASN A 8 7.96 -11.49 14.63
C ASN A 8 9.09 -12.14 15.40
N GLY A 9 10.32 -11.61 15.29
CA GLY A 9 11.52 -12.11 15.96
C GLY A 9 11.67 -11.71 17.44
N SER A 10 10.70 -11.02 18.04
CA SER A 10 10.79 -10.57 19.42
C SER A 10 10.43 -11.67 20.43
N VAL A 11 11.31 -11.88 21.41
CA VAL A 11 11.08 -12.81 22.53
C VAL A 11 9.80 -12.49 23.31
N ARG A 12 9.40 -11.21 23.36
CA ARG A 12 8.19 -10.75 24.08
C ARG A 12 6.94 -11.52 23.63
N TYR A 13 6.74 -11.72 22.33
CA TYR A 13 5.57 -12.44 21.83
C TYR A 13 5.62 -13.91 22.19
N ARG A 14 6.80 -14.53 22.19
CA ARG A 14 6.98 -15.91 22.63
C ARG A 14 6.61 -16.09 24.08
N LEU A 15 7.08 -15.21 24.95
CA LEU A 15 6.72 -15.23 26.38
C LEU A 15 5.22 -15.09 26.59
N LEU A 16 4.58 -14.14 25.90
CA LEU A 16 3.12 -13.96 26.00
C LEU A 16 2.37 -15.22 25.58
N ALA A 17 2.75 -15.87 24.48
CA ALA A 17 2.13 -17.11 24.04
C ALA A 17 2.35 -18.25 25.05
N THR A 18 3.56 -18.37 25.60
CA THR A 18 3.89 -19.39 26.62
C THR A 18 3.05 -19.19 27.90
N PHE A 19 2.98 -17.97 28.41
CA PHE A 19 2.19 -17.65 29.62
C PHE A 19 0.68 -17.76 29.38
N SER A 20 0.22 -17.70 28.13
CA SER A 20 -1.18 -17.96 27.77
C SER A 20 -1.52 -19.45 27.69
N GLY A 21 -0.58 -20.34 28.00
CA GLY A 21 -0.79 -21.80 27.99
C GLY A 21 -0.88 -22.44 26.61
N ILE A 22 -0.42 -21.74 25.56
CA ILE A 22 -0.39 -22.28 24.20
C ILE A 22 0.69 -23.35 24.09
N ARG A 23 0.32 -24.54 23.65
CA ARG A 23 1.21 -25.69 23.63
C ARG A 23 2.19 -25.68 22.44
N GLU A 24 1.73 -25.27 21.29
CA GLU A 24 2.51 -25.29 20.04
C GLU A 24 2.78 -23.87 19.55
N ILE A 25 4.03 -23.43 19.69
CA ILE A 25 4.47 -22.06 19.37
C ILE A 25 5.50 -22.11 18.25
N HIS A 26 5.11 -21.64 17.06
CA HIS A 26 5.99 -21.43 15.91
C HIS A 26 6.31 -19.95 15.81
N GLN A 27 7.59 -19.61 15.73
CA GLN A 27 8.02 -18.22 15.68
C GLN A 27 9.18 -18.03 14.70
N TYR A 28 9.25 -16.86 14.10
CA TYR A 28 10.43 -16.40 13.37
C TYR A 28 11.70 -16.62 14.19
N PRO A 29 12.85 -16.85 13.53
CA PRO A 29 14.12 -16.86 14.21
C PRO A 29 14.28 -15.59 15.06
N LEU A 30 14.73 -15.76 16.30
CA LEU A 30 14.96 -14.63 17.21
C LEU A 30 16.18 -13.82 16.72
N PHE A 31 16.11 -12.50 16.91
CA PHE A 31 17.20 -11.58 16.59
C PHE A 31 17.55 -11.40 15.10
N THR A 32 16.62 -11.69 14.20
CA THR A 32 16.78 -11.54 12.73
C THR A 32 16.50 -10.12 12.22
N SER A 33 16.96 -9.09 12.91
CA SER A 33 16.66 -7.68 12.56
C SER A 33 17.27 -7.22 11.22
N LYS A 34 18.13 -8.01 10.61
CA LYS A 34 18.78 -7.72 9.31
C LYS A 34 18.13 -8.44 8.13
N ASP A 35 17.21 -9.34 8.38
CA ASP A 35 16.59 -10.13 7.32
C ASP A 35 15.44 -9.38 6.66
N ILE A 36 15.27 -9.60 5.38
CA ILE A 36 14.17 -9.04 4.61
C ILE A 36 12.86 -9.70 5.06
N ILE A 37 11.95 -8.89 5.60
CA ILE A 37 10.72 -9.34 6.29
C ILE A 37 9.91 -10.35 5.45
N PHE A 38 9.68 -10.07 4.16
CA PHE A 38 8.87 -10.96 3.33
C PHE A 38 9.58 -12.27 2.99
N GLN A 39 10.91 -12.27 2.88
CA GLN A 39 11.70 -13.49 2.66
C GLN A 39 11.68 -14.37 3.91
N THR A 40 11.88 -13.78 5.07
CA THR A 40 11.80 -14.48 6.36
C THR A 40 10.41 -15.09 6.55
N ALA A 41 9.33 -14.33 6.23
CA ALA A 41 7.96 -14.84 6.28
C ALA A 41 7.75 -16.02 5.34
N LYS A 42 8.28 -15.92 4.11
CA LYS A 42 8.21 -16.99 3.12
C LYS A 42 8.89 -18.25 3.64
N VAL A 43 10.18 -18.18 3.99
CA VAL A 43 10.98 -19.32 4.46
C VAL A 43 10.35 -19.96 5.70
N PHE A 44 9.93 -19.16 6.67
CA PHE A 44 9.26 -19.64 7.87
C PHE A 44 7.98 -20.44 7.53
N THR A 45 7.19 -19.94 6.59
CA THR A 45 5.94 -20.61 6.20
C THR A 45 6.23 -21.84 5.35
N GLU A 46 7.15 -21.78 4.39
CA GLU A 46 7.56 -22.92 3.55
C GLU A 46 8.06 -24.09 4.39
N ASN A 47 8.89 -23.83 5.39
CA ASN A 47 9.40 -24.86 6.31
C ASN A 47 8.28 -25.54 7.10
N TYR A 48 7.21 -24.80 7.44
CA TYR A 48 6.08 -25.37 8.18
C TYR A 48 5.16 -26.20 7.28
N VAL A 49 4.82 -25.66 6.08
CA VAL A 49 3.87 -26.34 5.17
C VAL A 49 4.55 -27.36 4.23
N ASN A 50 5.88 -27.38 4.21
CA ASN A 50 6.71 -28.20 3.32
C ASN A 50 6.35 -28.02 1.83
N LYS A 51 6.14 -26.77 1.41
CA LYS A 51 5.79 -26.38 0.03
C LYS A 51 6.42 -25.06 -0.32
N VAL A 52 6.82 -24.88 -1.60
CA VAL A 52 7.26 -23.60 -2.13
C VAL A 52 6.08 -22.66 -2.27
N LEU A 53 6.22 -21.44 -1.75
CA LEU A 53 5.18 -20.41 -1.74
C LEU A 53 5.58 -19.19 -2.57
N SER A 54 4.57 -18.53 -3.14
CA SER A 54 4.73 -17.21 -3.74
C SER A 54 4.63 -16.13 -2.66
N THR A 55 5.43 -15.07 -2.80
CA THR A 55 5.32 -13.86 -1.99
C THR A 55 4.23 -12.91 -2.49
N LYS A 56 3.65 -13.18 -3.67
CA LYS A 56 2.64 -12.34 -4.29
C LYS A 56 1.39 -12.23 -3.42
N THR A 57 1.09 -11.02 -3.00
CA THR A 57 -0.16 -10.71 -2.30
C THR A 57 -1.31 -10.55 -3.30
N ILE A 58 -2.49 -11.05 -2.94
CA ILE A 58 -3.69 -11.00 -3.79
C ILE A 58 -4.89 -10.57 -2.95
N LEU A 59 -5.60 -9.55 -3.42
CA LEU A 59 -6.91 -9.16 -2.90
C LEU A 59 -7.98 -9.41 -3.96
N ASN A 60 -8.93 -10.29 -3.64
CA ASN A 60 -10.07 -10.57 -4.50
C ASN A 60 -11.28 -9.73 -4.06
N LEU A 61 -11.92 -9.09 -5.02
CA LEU A 61 -13.13 -8.30 -4.79
C LEU A 61 -14.30 -8.91 -5.57
N SER A 62 -15.50 -8.77 -5.01
CA SER A 62 -16.72 -9.09 -5.75
C SER A 62 -16.80 -8.23 -7.03
N PRO A 63 -17.02 -8.84 -8.21
CA PRO A 63 -17.18 -8.10 -9.47
C PRO A 63 -18.29 -7.04 -9.38
N GLU A 64 -19.37 -7.32 -8.66
CA GLU A 64 -20.49 -6.40 -8.47
C GLU A 64 -20.05 -5.10 -7.77
N LYS A 65 -19.20 -5.21 -6.72
CA LYS A 65 -18.66 -4.03 -6.02
C LYS A 65 -17.77 -3.19 -6.94
N VAL A 66 -16.96 -3.83 -7.77
CA VAL A 66 -16.07 -3.15 -8.74
C VAL A 66 -16.91 -2.42 -9.79
N ILE A 67 -17.94 -3.09 -10.36
CA ILE A 67 -18.85 -2.50 -11.35
C ILE A 67 -19.65 -1.34 -10.72
N LYS A 68 -20.15 -1.51 -9.49
CA LYS A 68 -20.85 -0.46 -8.77
C LYS A 68 -19.96 0.77 -8.59
N ALA A 69 -18.72 0.59 -8.12
CA ALA A 69 -17.76 1.68 -7.96
C ALA A 69 -17.46 2.37 -9.30
N LYS A 70 -17.29 1.60 -10.39
CA LYS A 70 -17.08 2.15 -11.73
C LYS A 70 -18.20 3.09 -12.15
N LYS A 71 -19.44 2.73 -11.89
CA LYS A 71 -20.63 3.56 -12.19
C LYS A 71 -20.72 4.78 -11.26
N THR A 72 -20.61 4.56 -9.93
CA THR A 72 -20.76 5.62 -8.92
C THR A 72 -19.73 6.74 -9.09
N PHE A 73 -18.50 6.39 -9.43
CA PHE A 73 -17.40 7.33 -9.62
C PHE A 73 -17.17 7.70 -11.10
N GLU A 74 -18.08 7.32 -11.98
CA GLU A 74 -18.08 7.69 -13.42
C GLU A 74 -16.72 7.49 -14.10
N PHE A 75 -16.13 6.30 -13.93
CA PHE A 75 -14.87 5.96 -14.57
C PHE A 75 -15.01 5.92 -16.10
N LYS A 76 -14.25 6.77 -16.79
CA LYS A 76 -14.23 6.88 -18.25
C LYS A 76 -13.02 6.16 -18.84
N ASN A 77 -13.16 5.56 -20.03
CA ASN A 77 -12.09 4.79 -20.64
C ASN A 77 -10.98 5.68 -21.26
N ASP A 78 -11.32 6.90 -21.64
CA ASP A 78 -10.41 7.90 -22.24
C ASP A 78 -9.66 8.72 -21.20
N VAL A 79 -9.96 8.56 -19.90
CA VAL A 79 -9.32 9.24 -18.79
C VAL A 79 -8.40 8.27 -18.04
N LYS A 80 -7.18 8.67 -17.74
CA LYS A 80 -6.27 7.93 -16.87
C LYS A 80 -6.60 8.17 -15.41
N ASN A 81 -7.07 7.14 -14.73
CA ASN A 81 -7.44 7.19 -13.32
C ASN A 81 -6.25 6.75 -12.47
N ILE A 82 -5.75 7.65 -11.63
CA ILE A 82 -4.52 7.45 -10.85
C ILE A 82 -4.84 7.63 -9.37
N VAL A 83 -4.42 6.65 -8.55
CA VAL A 83 -4.45 6.80 -7.09
C VAL A 83 -3.19 7.54 -6.66
N LEU A 84 -3.34 8.63 -5.92
CA LEU A 84 -2.22 9.34 -5.29
C LEU A 84 -2.20 9.06 -3.79
N GLY A 85 -1.21 8.29 -3.34
CA GLY A 85 -0.97 7.98 -1.92
C GLY A 85 -0.11 9.03 -1.25
N ILE A 86 -0.71 10.18 -0.92
CA ILE A 86 0.01 11.35 -0.42
C ILE A 86 0.33 11.28 1.07
N SER A 87 -0.30 10.37 1.81
CA SER A 87 -0.13 10.18 3.24
C SER A 87 0.85 9.05 3.57
N SER A 88 1.41 9.07 4.76
CA SER A 88 2.27 8.02 5.33
C SER A 88 2.22 8.09 6.86
N SER A 89 2.59 7.01 7.54
CA SER A 89 2.61 6.90 9.00
C SER A 89 3.63 7.81 9.69
N GLY A 90 4.66 8.27 8.97
CA GLY A 90 5.70 9.18 9.45
C GLY A 90 5.91 10.35 8.51
N GLU A 91 6.25 11.53 9.04
CA GLU A 91 6.53 12.72 8.22
C GLU A 91 7.77 12.53 7.35
N THR A 92 8.80 11.86 7.85
CA THR A 92 10.05 11.57 7.13
C THR A 92 9.84 10.67 5.91
N LYS A 93 8.73 9.92 5.87
CA LYS A 93 8.35 9.07 4.74
C LYS A 93 7.54 9.80 3.67
N ARG A 94 7.24 11.08 3.84
CA ARG A 94 6.39 11.85 2.93
C ARG A 94 7.23 12.58 1.90
N TRP A 95 6.95 12.36 0.63
CA TRP A 95 7.59 13.10 -0.48
C TRP A 95 7.20 14.58 -0.53
N GLY A 96 6.10 14.93 0.13
CA GLY A 96 5.59 16.28 0.22
C GLY A 96 4.43 16.56 -0.76
N VAL A 97 3.44 17.31 -0.28
CA VAL A 97 2.19 17.56 -1.02
C VAL A 97 2.42 18.37 -2.29
N GLU A 98 3.31 19.34 -2.27
CA GLU A 98 3.62 20.22 -3.42
C GLU A 98 4.22 19.39 -4.57
N ASN A 99 5.06 18.40 -4.26
CA ASN A 99 5.61 17.51 -5.26
C ASN A 99 4.52 16.67 -5.95
N TYR A 100 3.55 16.19 -5.18
CA TYR A 100 2.40 15.46 -5.75
C TYR A 100 1.49 16.35 -6.59
N ILE A 101 1.26 17.60 -6.19
CA ILE A 101 0.50 18.57 -6.98
C ILE A 101 1.21 18.82 -8.32
N ASN A 102 2.51 19.13 -8.29
CA ASN A 102 3.31 19.34 -9.49
C ASN A 102 3.33 18.11 -10.41
N LEU A 103 3.45 16.91 -9.82
CA LEU A 103 3.35 15.66 -10.59
C LEU A 103 1.99 15.50 -11.26
N ALA A 104 0.90 15.77 -10.54
CA ALA A 104 -0.45 15.65 -11.07
C ALA A 104 -0.71 16.62 -12.22
N ILE A 105 -0.22 17.87 -12.11
CA ILE A 105 -0.29 18.86 -13.18
C ILE A 105 0.43 18.35 -14.43
N LYS A 106 1.70 17.95 -14.30
CA LYS A 106 2.49 17.43 -15.43
C LYS A 106 1.88 16.19 -16.08
N LEU A 107 1.33 15.28 -15.27
CA LEU A 107 0.66 14.09 -15.82
C LEU A 107 -0.61 14.46 -16.59
N ASN A 108 -1.36 15.45 -16.11
CA ASN A 108 -2.57 15.92 -16.78
C ASN A 108 -2.28 16.69 -18.07
N GLU A 109 -1.15 17.42 -18.16
CA GLU A 109 -0.68 18.02 -19.41
C GLU A 109 -0.35 16.98 -20.49
N LEU A 110 0.23 15.85 -20.07
CA LEU A 110 0.60 14.77 -20.99
C LEU A 110 -0.63 13.95 -21.44
N LYS A 111 -1.60 13.78 -20.56
CA LYS A 111 -2.79 12.96 -20.80
C LYS A 111 -3.91 13.36 -19.86
N ASN A 112 -5.16 13.32 -20.33
CA ASN A 112 -6.32 13.57 -19.48
C ASN A 112 -6.31 12.60 -18.29
N CYS A 113 -6.10 13.13 -17.09
CA CYS A 113 -5.98 12.36 -15.85
C CYS A 113 -7.05 12.76 -14.83
N ARG A 114 -7.44 11.78 -14.02
CA ARG A 114 -8.25 11.97 -12.82
C ARG A 114 -7.52 11.33 -11.65
N PHE A 115 -7.47 12.03 -10.53
CA PHE A 115 -6.67 11.62 -9.38
C PHE A 115 -7.58 11.27 -8.20
N PHE A 116 -7.36 10.09 -7.62
CA PHE A 116 -8.02 9.63 -6.42
C PHE A 116 -7.05 9.78 -5.24
N ILE A 117 -7.32 10.72 -4.36
CA ILE A 117 -6.42 11.07 -3.26
C ILE A 117 -6.63 10.12 -2.10
N ALA A 118 -5.68 9.21 -1.91
CA ALA A 118 -5.66 8.25 -0.81
C ALA A 118 -4.92 8.83 0.39
N ALA A 119 -5.68 9.33 1.35
CA ALA A 119 -5.21 9.90 2.60
C ALA A 119 -6.26 9.69 3.70
N GLY A 120 -5.84 9.76 4.96
CA GLY A 120 -6.73 9.59 6.10
C GLY A 120 -7.39 10.89 6.55
N LYS A 121 -8.36 10.78 7.48
CA LYS A 121 -9.01 11.96 8.09
C LYS A 121 -8.04 12.89 8.83
N ASN A 122 -6.90 12.38 9.26
CA ASN A 122 -5.87 13.19 9.93
C ASN A 122 -5.05 14.03 8.95
N ASP A 123 -5.19 13.81 7.65
CA ASP A 123 -4.44 14.49 6.59
C ASP A 123 -5.25 15.61 5.90
N LEU A 124 -6.29 16.12 6.53
CA LEU A 124 -7.20 17.13 5.95
C LEU A 124 -6.47 18.39 5.44
N GLU A 125 -5.41 18.81 6.13
CA GLU A 125 -4.61 19.95 5.68
C GLU A 125 -4.00 19.70 4.29
N ILE A 126 -3.38 18.54 4.11
CA ILE A 126 -2.74 18.11 2.86
C ILE A 126 -3.80 17.94 1.76
N ILE A 127 -4.94 17.32 2.09
CA ILE A 127 -6.06 17.13 1.16
C ILE A 127 -6.60 18.49 0.69
N ASN A 128 -6.75 19.45 1.61
CA ASN A 128 -7.25 20.79 1.28
C ASN A 128 -6.30 21.57 0.37
N LYS A 129 -4.97 21.38 0.53
CA LYS A 129 -4.00 21.96 -0.42
C LYS A 129 -4.23 21.42 -1.83
N PHE A 130 -4.43 20.10 -1.98
CA PHE A 130 -4.77 19.50 -3.27
C PHE A 130 -6.08 20.07 -3.86
N LYS A 131 -7.14 20.12 -3.05
CA LYS A 131 -8.45 20.62 -3.50
C LYS A 131 -8.42 22.09 -3.96
N LYS A 132 -7.52 22.90 -3.38
CA LYS A 132 -7.36 24.32 -3.72
C LYS A 132 -6.37 24.56 -4.86
N SER A 133 -5.60 23.57 -5.28
CA SER A 133 -4.66 23.70 -6.40
C SER A 133 -5.38 23.74 -7.75
N GLU A 134 -4.68 24.13 -8.80
CA GLU A 134 -5.22 24.19 -10.16
C GLU A 134 -5.67 22.81 -10.69
N ILE A 135 -5.09 21.71 -10.17
CA ILE A 135 -5.51 20.35 -10.51
C ILE A 135 -6.69 19.84 -9.65
N GLY A 136 -7.16 20.64 -8.69
CA GLY A 136 -8.18 20.24 -7.73
C GLY A 136 -9.49 19.77 -8.35
N ALA A 137 -9.90 20.34 -9.49
CA ALA A 137 -11.10 19.94 -10.22
C ALA A 137 -11.01 18.49 -10.77
N ASN A 138 -9.81 17.96 -10.98
CA ASN A 138 -9.55 16.60 -11.45
C ASN A 138 -9.37 15.60 -10.29
N CYS A 139 -9.51 16.05 -9.04
CA CYS A 139 -9.24 15.24 -7.86
C CYS A 139 -10.52 14.78 -7.17
N VAL A 140 -10.52 13.52 -6.76
CA VAL A 140 -11.55 12.89 -5.91
C VAL A 140 -10.87 12.46 -4.62
N SER A 141 -11.32 12.97 -3.51
CA SER A 141 -10.75 12.66 -2.21
C SER A 141 -11.46 11.47 -1.55
N LEU A 142 -10.70 10.55 -0.96
CA LEU A 142 -11.19 9.29 -0.40
C LEU A 142 -11.25 9.30 1.13
N GLU A 143 -10.94 10.39 1.81
CA GLU A 143 -10.78 10.50 3.27
C GLU A 143 -12.01 10.14 4.10
N ASN A 144 -13.20 10.26 3.49
CA ASN A 144 -14.46 9.93 4.17
C ASN A 144 -14.91 8.47 3.96
N LEU A 145 -14.17 7.71 3.16
CA LEU A 145 -14.47 6.32 2.88
C LEU A 145 -13.69 5.40 3.83
N THR A 146 -14.28 4.29 4.18
CA THR A 146 -13.57 3.19 4.82
C THR A 146 -12.60 2.54 3.83
N ILE A 147 -11.59 1.81 4.34
CA ILE A 147 -10.67 1.05 3.49
C ILE A 147 -11.45 0.10 2.58
N GLN A 148 -12.48 -0.58 3.10
CA GLN A 148 -13.31 -1.51 2.31
C GLN A 148 -14.04 -0.83 1.15
N GLU A 149 -14.47 0.42 1.32
CA GLU A 149 -15.13 1.21 0.27
C GLU A 149 -14.13 1.73 -0.76
N THR A 150 -12.87 1.98 -0.37
CA THR A 150 -11.83 2.42 -1.31
C THR A 150 -11.32 1.31 -2.23
N LEU A 151 -11.33 0.04 -1.79
CA LEU A 151 -10.80 -1.08 -2.58
C LEU A 151 -11.38 -1.18 -4.00
N PRO A 152 -12.71 -1.17 -4.22
CA PRO A 152 -13.28 -1.26 -5.55
C PRO A 152 -13.04 -0.01 -6.40
N ILE A 153 -12.78 1.16 -5.79
CA ILE A 153 -12.37 2.37 -6.50
C ILE A 153 -10.96 2.21 -7.02
N ILE A 154 -10.01 1.82 -6.14
CA ILE A 154 -8.62 1.56 -6.49
C ILE A 154 -8.53 0.50 -7.59
N LYS A 155 -9.33 -0.57 -7.53
CA LYS A 155 -9.38 -1.62 -8.56
C LYS A 155 -9.75 -1.11 -9.96
N ASN A 156 -10.48 -0.01 -10.05
CA ASN A 156 -10.83 0.63 -11.32
C ASN A 156 -9.77 1.65 -11.80
N CYS A 157 -8.75 1.95 -11.00
CA CYS A 157 -7.67 2.85 -11.40
C CYS A 157 -6.63 2.14 -12.26
N ASN A 158 -5.88 2.92 -13.05
CA ASN A 158 -4.82 2.42 -13.93
C ASN A 158 -3.50 2.27 -13.20
N PHE A 159 -3.19 3.18 -12.28
CA PHE A 159 -1.92 3.24 -11.54
C PHE A 159 -2.15 3.71 -10.12
N TYR A 160 -1.20 3.35 -9.26
CA TYR A 160 -0.95 3.99 -7.97
C TYR A 160 0.40 4.70 -8.03
N ILE A 161 0.46 5.91 -7.51
CA ILE A 161 1.71 6.63 -7.27
C ILE A 161 1.64 7.21 -5.87
N GLY A 162 2.61 6.92 -5.02
CA GLY A 162 2.52 7.42 -3.65
C GLY A 162 3.66 6.98 -2.74
N ASN A 163 3.63 7.45 -1.50
CA ASN A 163 4.58 7.09 -0.47
C ASN A 163 4.49 5.60 -0.12
N ASP A 164 5.54 5.07 0.51
CA ASP A 164 5.50 3.79 1.22
C ASP A 164 4.38 3.83 2.29
N SER A 165 3.25 3.23 1.94
CA SER A 165 2.03 3.22 2.75
C SER A 165 1.17 1.98 2.48
N SER A 166 0.18 1.74 3.34
CA SER A 166 -0.77 0.64 3.15
C SER A 166 -1.51 0.68 1.81
N PHE A 167 -1.77 1.85 1.24
CA PHE A 167 -2.42 1.98 -0.06
C PHE A 167 -1.56 1.50 -1.22
N MET A 168 -0.22 1.60 -1.14
CA MET A 168 0.70 1.01 -2.11
C MET A 168 0.56 -0.52 -2.12
N HIS A 169 0.59 -1.14 -0.95
CA HIS A 169 0.46 -2.59 -0.81
C HIS A 169 -0.93 -3.09 -1.25
N ILE A 170 -1.98 -2.36 -0.91
CA ILE A 170 -3.36 -2.65 -1.34
C ILE A 170 -3.47 -2.59 -2.87
N SER A 171 -2.95 -1.52 -3.48
CA SER A 171 -2.99 -1.35 -4.93
C SER A 171 -2.26 -2.49 -5.66
N SER A 172 -1.07 -2.83 -5.19
CA SER A 172 -0.30 -3.98 -5.69
C SER A 172 -1.06 -5.30 -5.55
N ALA A 173 -1.69 -5.56 -4.39
CA ALA A 173 -2.46 -6.77 -4.14
C ALA A 173 -3.74 -6.86 -4.99
N LEU A 174 -4.29 -5.73 -5.40
CA LEU A 174 -5.39 -5.63 -6.36
C LEU A 174 -4.92 -5.79 -7.81
N GLY A 175 -3.61 -5.95 -8.06
CA GLY A 175 -3.03 -6.08 -9.39
C GLY A 175 -2.87 -4.75 -10.13
N ILE A 176 -2.89 -3.63 -9.43
CA ILE A 176 -2.65 -2.30 -9.98
C ILE A 176 -1.14 -2.02 -9.94
N LYS A 177 -0.59 -1.58 -11.09
CA LYS A 177 0.81 -1.16 -11.16
C LYS A 177 1.03 0.03 -10.25
N SER A 178 2.01 -0.09 -9.35
CA SER A 178 2.22 0.85 -8.25
C SER A 178 3.64 1.40 -8.29
N ILE A 179 3.77 2.72 -8.26
CA ILE A 179 5.04 3.41 -8.10
C ILE A 179 5.11 3.87 -6.65
N GLY A 180 6.02 3.27 -5.89
CA GLY A 180 6.26 3.60 -4.49
C GLY A 180 7.42 4.57 -4.34
N ILE A 181 7.20 5.70 -3.68
CA ILE A 181 8.23 6.69 -3.37
C ILE A 181 8.73 6.42 -1.95
N PHE A 182 9.99 6.01 -1.85
CA PHE A 182 10.66 5.63 -0.60
C PHE A 182 11.66 6.72 -0.21
N VAL A 183 11.27 7.57 0.73
CA VAL A 183 12.12 8.68 1.21
C VAL A 183 13.02 8.25 2.36
N ASP A 184 12.51 7.41 3.28
CA ASP A 184 13.19 7.03 4.53
C ASP A 184 12.90 5.57 4.91
N SER A 185 12.64 4.71 3.95
CA SER A 185 12.37 3.29 4.18
C SER A 185 13.22 2.44 3.24
N PRO A 186 13.75 1.29 3.69
CA PRO A 186 14.49 0.39 2.82
C PRO A 186 13.57 -0.19 1.73
N ALA A 187 13.67 0.38 0.53
CA ALA A 187 12.74 0.14 -0.58
C ALA A 187 12.54 -1.35 -0.88
N TYR A 188 13.63 -2.10 -1.03
CA TYR A 188 13.54 -3.54 -1.35
C TYR A 188 12.81 -4.35 -0.27
N SER A 189 12.97 -4.00 1.01
CA SER A 189 12.31 -4.70 2.12
C SER A 189 10.77 -4.58 2.08
N TYR A 190 10.27 -3.48 1.52
CA TYR A 190 8.83 -3.19 1.47
C TYR A 190 8.22 -3.29 0.07
N SER A 191 9.01 -3.41 -1.00
CA SER A 191 8.50 -3.53 -2.37
C SER A 191 8.88 -4.84 -3.05
N GLY A 192 10.01 -5.45 -2.70
CA GLY A 192 10.59 -6.60 -3.41
C GLY A 192 9.77 -7.90 -3.37
N TYR A 193 8.65 -7.92 -2.67
CA TYR A 193 7.73 -9.06 -2.65
C TYR A 193 6.78 -9.10 -3.85
N SER A 194 6.67 -8.04 -4.63
CA SER A 194 5.69 -7.91 -5.71
C SER A 194 6.24 -7.22 -6.94
N ASP A 195 6.09 -7.87 -8.10
CA ASP A 195 6.43 -7.32 -9.42
C ASP A 195 5.53 -6.15 -9.85
N ASN A 196 4.44 -5.91 -9.11
CA ASN A 196 3.54 -4.79 -9.36
C ASN A 196 4.02 -3.48 -8.72
N ILE A 197 5.09 -3.50 -7.91
CA ILE A 197 5.64 -2.32 -7.25
C ILE A 197 6.98 -1.97 -7.88
N GLU A 198 7.06 -0.76 -8.39
CA GLU A 198 8.30 -0.11 -8.80
C GLU A 198 8.69 0.92 -7.74
N ALA A 199 9.88 0.79 -7.19
CA ALA A 199 10.37 1.65 -6.13
C ALA A 199 11.18 2.82 -6.71
N ILE A 200 10.87 4.03 -6.27
CA ILE A 200 11.69 5.23 -6.50
C ILE A 200 12.33 5.61 -5.16
N VAL A 201 13.64 5.77 -5.17
CA VAL A 201 14.47 6.18 -4.03
C VAL A 201 15.18 7.49 -4.34
N PRO A 202 15.61 8.27 -3.32
CA PRO A 202 16.47 9.43 -3.54
C PRO A 202 17.78 9.05 -4.24
N GLU A 203 18.36 9.99 -4.98
CA GLU A 203 19.69 9.81 -5.58
C GLU A 203 20.75 9.67 -4.47
N GLY A 204 21.56 8.61 -4.56
CA GLY A 204 22.68 8.36 -3.63
C GLY A 204 22.41 7.28 -2.57
N GLU A 205 21.27 6.59 -2.63
CA GLU A 205 21.01 5.37 -1.84
C GLU A 205 21.20 4.09 -2.65
#